data_a72ef2a06c405f94b255b7e37eb3f4fb
#
_entry.id   a72ef2a06c405f94b255b7e37eb3f4fb
#
_cell.length_a   1.000
_cell.length_b   1.000
_cell.length_c   1.000
_cell.angle_alpha   90.00
_cell.angle_beta   90.00
_cell.angle_gamma   90.00
#
_symmetry.space_group_name_H-M   'P 1'
#
loop_
_entity.id
_entity.type
_entity.pdbx_description
1 polymer ?
#
loop_
_entity_poly.entity_id
_entity_poly.type
_entity_poly.pdbx_seq_one_letter_code
_entity_poly.pdbx_strand_id
1 'polypeptide(L)'
;MADPWNYAGPVTQLGPGGGAVTLVDESTFAISGGAGDITAGAAQGLFFRDTRILSQFEVLLNGNRAEPLAAVTDDPFSATFVARDAPAPGRADSTLMVFRHRHVGQGMREEVVLRNFGDEATVCSVDVLVDADFADLFAVKEGRVDSDPRHGSVTTRVEEHLSDGEGEGSLALNYTYSRGPVDRGVEIHAPGAKRVTPGLLTFEVVVPARGEWSTCVEIGPIIDGRVFAPKYRCGEPVERATPSERLAEWRRQVPLVETDHPLLKQVVARSAEDLGALRIFDPDFPERAVVAAGAPWFMTVFGRD
;
A
#
# COMPACT_ATOMS: atom_id res chain seq x y z
N MET A 1 -28.02 -18.25 10.63
CA MET A 1 -27.88 -17.11 9.71
C MET A 1 -26.84 -16.19 10.32
N ALA A 2 -25.61 -16.15 9.78
CA ALA A 2 -24.57 -15.27 10.32
C ALA A 2 -25.00 -13.82 10.11
N ASP A 3 -24.84 -13.00 11.14
CA ASP A 3 -25.14 -11.56 11.08
C ASP A 3 -24.24 -10.94 9.99
N PRO A 4 -24.81 -10.36 8.90
CA PRO A 4 -24.02 -9.82 7.80
C PRO A 4 -23.18 -8.57 8.21
N TRP A 5 -23.40 -8.06 9.43
CA TRP A 5 -22.69 -6.92 9.98
C TRP A 5 -21.58 -7.31 10.97
N ASN A 6 -21.51 -8.60 11.35
CA ASN A 6 -20.48 -9.09 12.25
C ASN A 6 -19.32 -9.64 11.42
N TYR A 7 -18.28 -8.84 11.21
CA TYR A 7 -17.01 -9.30 10.66
C TYR A 7 -16.32 -10.22 11.68
N ALA A 8 -16.65 -11.50 11.61
CA ALA A 8 -15.96 -12.55 12.36
C ALA A 8 -14.79 -13.13 11.55
N GLY A 9 -13.98 -12.27 10.95
CA GLY A 9 -12.64 -12.66 10.54
C GLY A 9 -11.80 -12.96 11.79
N PRO A 10 -10.76 -13.81 11.70
CA PRO A 10 -9.90 -14.05 12.84
C PRO A 10 -9.42 -12.69 13.37
N VAL A 11 -9.78 -12.40 14.62
CA VAL A 11 -9.23 -11.26 15.35
C VAL A 11 -7.73 -11.55 15.46
N THR A 12 -6.95 -10.98 14.55
CA THR A 12 -5.50 -11.02 14.65
C THR A 12 -5.16 -10.34 15.97
N GLN A 13 -4.56 -11.08 16.89
CA GLN A 13 -4.22 -10.55 18.21
C GLN A 13 -3.44 -9.25 18.03
N LEU A 14 -3.97 -8.19 18.63
CA LEU A 14 -3.36 -6.86 18.66
C LEU A 14 -2.08 -6.94 19.51
N GLY A 15 -0.97 -7.35 18.90
CA GLY A 15 0.36 -7.13 19.45
C GLY A 15 0.84 -5.70 19.19
N PRO A 16 1.99 -5.28 19.71
CA PRO A 16 2.62 -4.02 19.30
C PRO A 16 2.73 -3.98 17.76
N GLY A 17 2.09 -3.01 17.11
CA GLY A 17 1.87 -2.98 15.66
C GLY A 17 0.64 -3.77 15.19
N GLY A 18 -0.21 -4.27 16.08
CA GLY A 18 -1.42 -5.04 15.75
C GLY A 18 -2.59 -4.14 15.40
N GLY A 19 -3.15 -4.38 14.23
CA GLY A 19 -4.31 -3.71 13.64
C GLY A 19 -4.19 -3.74 12.12
N ALA A 20 -5.32 -3.69 11.43
CA ALA A 20 -5.32 -3.44 10.00
C ALA A 20 -5.22 -1.92 9.77
N VAL A 21 -4.35 -1.53 8.84
CA VAL A 21 -4.26 -0.15 8.35
C VAL A 21 -4.92 -0.12 6.98
N THR A 22 -5.93 0.75 6.84
CA THR A 22 -6.63 0.98 5.57
C THR A 22 -6.31 2.38 5.09
N LEU A 23 -5.79 2.50 3.87
CA LEU A 23 -5.49 3.76 3.20
C LEU A 23 -6.36 3.84 1.96
N VAL A 24 -6.92 5.02 1.68
CA VAL A 24 -7.93 5.20 0.63
C VAL A 24 -7.70 6.49 -0.16
N ASP A 25 -7.74 6.40 -1.49
CA ASP A 25 -7.90 7.53 -2.41
C ASP A 25 -8.82 7.12 -3.57
N GLU A 26 -9.98 7.71 -3.65
CA GLU A 26 -11.01 7.38 -4.66
C GLU A 26 -11.32 5.86 -4.71
N SER A 27 -11.21 5.24 -5.89
CA SER A 27 -11.42 3.80 -6.13
C SER A 27 -10.18 2.94 -5.87
N THR A 28 -9.15 3.51 -5.23
CA THR A 28 -7.91 2.83 -4.87
C THR A 28 -7.82 2.75 -3.35
N PHE A 29 -7.56 1.58 -2.82
CA PHE A 29 -7.30 1.44 -1.39
C PHE A 29 -6.32 0.30 -1.10
N ALA A 30 -5.59 0.44 0.00
CA ALA A 30 -4.69 -0.59 0.51
C ALA A 30 -5.12 -1.03 1.90
N ILE A 31 -5.15 -2.33 2.13
CA ILE A 31 -5.34 -2.93 3.45
C ILE A 31 -4.07 -3.71 3.78
N SER A 32 -3.44 -3.37 4.89
CA SER A 32 -2.23 -4.04 5.37
C SER A 32 -2.29 -4.32 6.86
N GLY A 33 -1.38 -5.14 7.36
CA GLY A 33 -1.16 -5.26 8.80
C GLY A 33 -0.50 -4.01 9.40
N GLY A 34 -0.41 -3.95 10.74
CA GLY A 34 0.22 -2.84 11.45
C GLY A 34 1.73 -2.68 11.20
N ALA A 35 2.39 -3.69 10.65
CA ALA A 35 3.78 -3.61 10.15
C ALA A 35 3.89 -3.01 8.74
N GLY A 36 2.77 -2.76 8.06
CA GLY A 36 2.71 -2.34 6.67
C GLY A 36 2.75 -3.49 5.67
N ASP A 37 2.87 -4.74 6.12
CA ASP A 37 2.87 -5.88 5.22
C ASP A 37 1.47 -6.19 4.72
N ILE A 38 1.37 -6.46 3.42
CA ILE A 38 0.24 -7.11 2.78
C ILE A 38 0.60 -8.59 2.72
N THR A 39 -0.08 -9.39 3.55
CA THR A 39 0.25 -10.80 3.72
C THR A 39 -0.64 -11.67 2.83
N ALA A 40 -0.03 -12.58 2.09
CA ALA A 40 -0.74 -13.52 1.24
C ALA A 40 -1.78 -14.34 2.02
N GLY A 41 -2.95 -14.59 1.42
CA GLY A 41 -4.05 -15.34 2.02
C GLY A 41 -4.91 -14.58 3.03
N ALA A 42 -4.52 -13.37 3.43
CA ALA A 42 -5.34 -12.49 4.26
C ALA A 42 -6.33 -11.67 3.42
N ALA A 43 -7.34 -11.07 4.07
CA ALA A 43 -8.22 -10.08 3.45
C ALA A 43 -7.50 -8.72 3.33
N GLN A 44 -6.25 -8.75 2.87
CA GLN A 44 -5.37 -7.62 2.65
C GLN A 44 -5.06 -7.50 1.16
N GLY A 45 -4.53 -6.35 0.76
CA GLY A 45 -4.15 -6.12 -0.63
C GLY A 45 -4.10 -4.65 -0.99
N LEU A 46 -3.60 -4.39 -2.20
CA LEU A 46 -3.85 -3.14 -2.92
C LEU A 46 -4.97 -3.39 -3.92
N PHE A 47 -6.00 -2.58 -3.83
CA PHE A 47 -7.20 -2.71 -4.67
C PHE A 47 -7.34 -1.50 -5.59
N PHE A 48 -7.72 -1.77 -6.83
CA PHE A 48 -8.03 -0.75 -7.82
C PHE A 48 -9.28 -1.17 -8.60
N ARG A 49 -10.34 -0.32 -8.56
CA ARG A 49 -11.62 -0.59 -9.23
C ARG A 49 -12.12 -2.01 -8.97
N ASP A 50 -12.35 -2.32 -7.69
CA ASP A 50 -12.90 -3.59 -7.19
C ASP A 50 -12.06 -4.85 -7.48
N THR A 51 -10.81 -4.67 -7.91
CA THR A 51 -9.88 -5.77 -8.16
C THR A 51 -8.66 -5.66 -7.26
N ARG A 52 -8.27 -6.74 -6.61
CA ARG A 52 -7.01 -6.84 -5.86
C ARG A 52 -5.84 -6.97 -6.84
N ILE A 53 -5.12 -5.89 -7.07
CA ILE A 53 -3.98 -5.85 -7.99
C ILE A 53 -2.66 -6.30 -7.33
N LEU A 54 -2.62 -6.36 -6.00
CA LEU A 54 -1.47 -6.84 -5.23
C LEU A 54 -1.99 -7.63 -4.03
N SER A 55 -1.68 -8.93 -3.98
CA SER A 55 -2.10 -9.85 -2.92
C SER A 55 -1.04 -10.09 -1.87
N GLN A 56 0.23 -9.73 -2.17
CA GLN A 56 1.36 -9.78 -1.24
C GLN A 56 2.29 -8.60 -1.49
N PHE A 57 2.74 -7.98 -0.38
CA PHE A 57 3.81 -6.99 -0.36
C PHE A 57 4.44 -6.99 1.02
N GLU A 58 5.56 -7.70 1.18
CA GLU A 58 6.24 -7.88 2.45
C GLU A 58 7.69 -7.43 2.33
N VAL A 59 8.20 -6.73 3.34
CA VAL A 59 9.59 -6.26 3.38
C VAL A 59 10.35 -7.07 4.41
N LEU A 60 11.39 -7.77 3.97
CA LEU A 60 12.26 -8.58 4.82
C LEU A 60 13.66 -7.96 4.87
N LEU A 61 14.30 -8.06 6.04
CA LEU A 61 15.72 -7.75 6.23
C LEU A 61 16.47 -9.05 6.47
N ASN A 62 17.48 -9.31 5.65
CA ASN A 62 18.27 -10.56 5.75
C ASN A 62 17.36 -11.82 5.79
N GLY A 63 16.27 -11.81 5.02
CA GLY A 63 15.27 -12.87 4.97
C GLY A 63 14.32 -12.93 6.17
N ASN A 64 14.35 -12.00 7.10
CA ASN A 64 13.51 -11.96 8.29
C ASN A 64 12.57 -10.75 8.27
N ARG A 65 11.38 -10.90 8.87
CA ARG A 65 10.51 -9.76 9.13
C ARG A 65 11.07 -8.90 10.26
N ALA A 66 11.06 -7.59 10.06
CA ALA A 66 11.40 -6.65 11.11
C ALA A 66 10.30 -6.63 12.20
N GLU A 67 10.71 -6.38 13.44
CA GLU A 67 9.79 -6.25 14.59
C GLU A 67 9.03 -4.92 14.50
N PRO A 68 7.70 -4.93 14.38
CA PRO A 68 6.92 -3.71 14.27
C PRO A 68 6.90 -2.94 15.59
N LEU A 69 7.09 -1.64 15.54
CA LEU A 69 7.09 -0.74 16.70
C LEU A 69 5.89 0.22 16.68
N ALA A 70 5.58 0.81 15.52
CA ALA A 70 4.51 1.76 15.38
C ALA A 70 3.96 1.81 13.95
N ALA A 71 2.70 2.19 13.83
CA ALA A 71 2.08 2.64 12.60
C ALA A 71 1.40 3.98 12.86
N VAL A 72 1.69 4.98 12.03
CA VAL A 72 1.11 6.32 12.10
C VAL A 72 0.41 6.61 10.78
N THR A 73 -0.86 6.94 10.84
CA THR A 73 -1.65 7.38 9.68
C THR A 73 -1.82 8.88 9.76
N ASP A 74 -1.10 9.61 8.91
CA ASP A 74 -1.15 11.07 8.88
C ASP A 74 -2.38 11.55 8.09
N ASP A 75 -2.54 11.03 6.86
CA ASP A 75 -3.66 11.31 5.98
C ASP A 75 -4.42 10.01 5.66
N PRO A 76 -5.67 10.09 5.15
CA PRO A 76 -6.44 8.89 4.79
C PRO A 76 -5.78 7.97 3.76
N PHE A 77 -4.85 8.50 2.97
CA PHE A 77 -4.14 7.80 1.89
C PHE A 77 -2.65 7.58 2.21
N SER A 78 -2.18 7.92 3.40
CA SER A 78 -0.77 7.77 3.78
C SER A 78 -0.57 7.16 5.15
N ALA A 79 0.50 6.37 5.30
CA ALA A 79 0.95 5.84 6.57
C ALA A 79 2.47 5.70 6.63
N THR A 80 3.01 5.88 7.82
CA THR A 80 4.38 5.56 8.17
C THR A 80 4.40 4.35 9.10
N PHE A 81 5.08 3.29 8.68
CA PHE A 81 5.32 2.10 9.51
C PHE A 81 6.76 2.13 10.01
N VAL A 82 6.92 1.90 11.30
CA VAL A 82 8.23 1.88 11.96
C VAL A 82 8.47 0.49 12.52
N ALA A 83 9.61 -0.09 12.18
CA ALA A 83 10.01 -1.40 12.66
C ALA A 83 11.50 -1.42 13.00
N ARG A 84 11.92 -2.44 13.72
CA ARG A 84 13.31 -2.67 14.11
C ARG A 84 13.77 -4.01 13.54
N ASP A 85 15.02 -4.05 13.05
CA ASP A 85 15.65 -5.32 12.68
C ASP A 85 15.81 -6.24 13.89
N ALA A 86 15.86 -7.54 13.67
CA ALA A 86 16.14 -8.50 14.73
C ALA A 86 17.58 -8.32 15.27
N PRO A 87 17.80 -8.42 16.57
CA PRO A 87 19.15 -8.35 17.12
C PRO A 87 20.05 -9.44 16.53
N ALA A 88 21.29 -9.08 16.17
CA ALA A 88 22.27 -10.05 15.76
C ALA A 88 22.60 -11.02 16.92
N PRO A 89 22.98 -12.29 16.64
CA PRO A 89 23.32 -13.25 17.66
C PRO A 89 24.34 -12.69 18.66
N GLY A 90 24.01 -12.75 19.95
CA GLY A 90 24.86 -12.24 21.04
C GLY A 90 24.75 -10.75 21.34
N ARG A 91 23.88 -10.01 20.63
CA ARG A 91 23.52 -8.62 20.95
C ARG A 91 22.13 -8.55 21.60
N ALA A 92 21.98 -7.63 22.55
CA ALA A 92 20.72 -7.44 23.25
C ALA A 92 19.70 -6.63 22.39
N ASP A 93 20.19 -5.84 21.43
CA ASP A 93 19.38 -4.97 20.61
C ASP A 93 19.95 -4.78 19.19
N SER A 94 19.12 -4.33 18.26
CA SER A 94 19.53 -3.96 16.91
C SER A 94 19.70 -2.44 16.82
N THR A 95 20.68 -2.02 16.03
CA THR A 95 20.91 -0.61 15.72
C THR A 95 20.22 -0.17 14.44
N LEU A 96 19.60 -1.11 13.70
CA LEU A 96 18.99 -0.84 12.42
C LEU A 96 17.47 -0.71 12.56
N MET A 97 16.95 0.45 12.14
CA MET A 97 15.54 0.77 12.11
C MET A 97 15.04 0.84 10.67
N VAL A 98 13.80 0.43 10.47
CA VAL A 98 13.10 0.48 9.19
C VAL A 98 11.95 1.47 9.28
N PHE A 99 11.91 2.40 8.35
CA PHE A 99 10.77 3.31 8.14
C PHE A 99 10.21 3.04 6.76
N ARG A 100 8.91 2.83 6.67
CA ARG A 100 8.20 2.62 5.42
C ARG A 100 7.15 3.71 5.29
N HIS A 101 7.29 4.56 4.28
CA HIS A 101 6.36 5.64 3.99
C HIS A 101 5.50 5.24 2.80
N ARG A 102 4.25 4.87 3.06
CA ARG A 102 3.29 4.43 2.06
C ARG A 102 2.34 5.54 1.69
N HIS A 103 2.12 5.70 0.38
CA HIS A 103 1.11 6.59 -0.18
C HIS A 103 0.28 5.84 -1.22
N VAL A 104 -1.05 5.95 -1.13
CA VAL A 104 -2.01 5.30 -2.02
C VAL A 104 -2.70 6.36 -2.87
N GLY A 105 -2.76 6.14 -4.18
CA GLY A 105 -3.44 7.03 -5.13
C GLY A 105 -3.24 6.53 -6.55
N GLN A 106 -4.31 6.02 -7.17
CA GLN A 106 -4.30 5.35 -8.49
C GLN A 106 -3.28 4.20 -8.60
N GLY A 107 -2.74 3.75 -7.49
CA GLY A 107 -1.66 2.80 -7.31
C GLY A 107 -1.06 3.03 -5.92
N MET A 108 0.19 2.66 -5.74
CA MET A 108 0.89 2.81 -4.46
C MET A 108 2.34 3.22 -4.68
N ARG A 109 2.84 4.13 -3.86
CA ARG A 109 4.26 4.40 -3.66
C ARG A 109 4.63 3.93 -2.26
N GLU A 110 5.74 3.22 -2.15
CA GLU A 110 6.34 2.88 -0.88
C GLU A 110 7.81 3.25 -0.87
N GLU A 111 8.20 4.13 0.03
CA GLU A 111 9.58 4.46 0.31
C GLU A 111 10.04 3.67 1.54
N VAL A 112 11.11 2.90 1.40
CA VAL A 112 11.72 2.13 2.47
C VAL A 112 13.03 2.78 2.85
N VAL A 113 13.14 3.23 4.10
CA VAL A 113 14.33 3.88 4.65
C VAL A 113 14.90 3.00 5.76
N LEU A 114 16.16 2.61 5.61
CA LEU A 114 16.93 1.95 6.67
C LEU A 114 17.80 2.99 7.35
N ARG A 115 17.68 3.14 8.66
CA ARG A 115 18.52 4.05 9.45
C ARG A 115 19.34 3.26 10.47
N ASN A 116 20.64 3.46 10.39
CA ASN A 116 21.59 2.82 11.31
C ASN A 116 21.98 3.78 12.43
N PHE A 117 21.66 3.43 13.66
CA PHE A 117 22.00 4.18 14.86
C PHE A 117 23.32 3.71 15.51
N GLY A 118 23.97 2.71 14.92
CA GLY A 118 25.26 2.18 15.38
C GLY A 118 26.47 2.99 14.87
N ASP A 119 27.61 2.73 15.47
CA ASP A 119 28.89 3.38 15.15
C ASP A 119 29.65 2.67 14.01
N GLU A 120 29.14 1.55 13.50
CA GLU A 120 29.71 0.79 12.39
C GLU A 120 28.71 0.67 11.24
N ALA A 121 29.22 0.61 10.01
CA ALA A 121 28.38 0.36 8.84
C ALA A 121 27.79 -1.06 8.91
N THR A 122 26.54 -1.20 8.49
CA THR A 122 25.82 -2.48 8.46
C THR A 122 25.54 -2.90 7.02
N VAL A 123 25.93 -4.12 6.66
CA VAL A 123 25.59 -4.75 5.38
C VAL A 123 24.36 -5.61 5.58
N CYS A 124 23.36 -5.43 4.73
CA CYS A 124 22.16 -6.26 4.78
C CYS A 124 21.53 -6.42 3.39
N SER A 125 20.63 -7.40 3.24
CA SER A 125 19.72 -7.49 2.12
C SER A 125 18.36 -6.96 2.52
N VAL A 126 17.71 -6.25 1.58
CA VAL A 126 16.29 -5.91 1.66
C VAL A 126 15.59 -6.70 0.58
N ASP A 127 14.70 -7.59 0.97
CA ASP A 127 13.90 -8.39 0.08
C ASP A 127 12.45 -7.91 0.13
N VAL A 128 11.86 -7.61 -1.03
CA VAL A 128 10.45 -7.25 -1.15
C VAL A 128 9.75 -8.40 -1.85
N LEU A 129 8.93 -9.13 -1.09
CA LEU A 129 8.07 -10.19 -1.62
C LEU A 129 6.82 -9.55 -2.21
N VAL A 130 6.48 -9.91 -3.44
CA VAL A 130 5.33 -9.38 -4.15
C VAL A 130 4.56 -10.48 -4.85
N ASP A 131 3.22 -10.39 -4.85
CA ASP A 131 2.36 -11.27 -5.62
C ASP A 131 1.05 -10.58 -5.98
N ALA A 132 0.38 -11.07 -7.02
CA ALA A 132 -0.89 -10.55 -7.49
C ALA A 132 -1.80 -11.71 -7.94
N ASP A 133 -3.06 -11.67 -7.54
CA ASP A 133 -4.05 -12.69 -7.90
C ASP A 133 -5.23 -12.13 -8.70
N PHE A 134 -5.36 -10.83 -8.76
CA PHE A 134 -6.44 -10.09 -9.44
C PHE A 134 -7.84 -10.56 -9.03
N ALA A 135 -7.96 -10.97 -7.78
CA ALA A 135 -9.21 -11.44 -7.21
C ALA A 135 -10.24 -10.31 -7.12
N ASP A 136 -11.50 -10.69 -7.30
CA ASP A 136 -12.64 -9.80 -7.07
C ASP A 136 -12.72 -9.38 -5.60
N LEU A 137 -13.07 -8.13 -5.37
CA LEU A 137 -13.18 -7.53 -4.04
C LEU A 137 -14.00 -8.36 -3.05
N PHE A 138 -15.17 -8.86 -3.48
CA PHE A 138 -16.03 -9.66 -2.62
C PHE A 138 -15.50 -11.09 -2.41
N ALA A 139 -14.80 -11.66 -3.40
CA ALA A 139 -14.12 -12.93 -3.22
C ALA A 139 -13.05 -12.84 -2.13
N VAL A 140 -12.29 -11.75 -2.10
CA VAL A 140 -11.30 -11.48 -1.05
C VAL A 140 -11.97 -11.28 0.31
N LYS A 141 -13.00 -10.43 0.38
CA LYS A 141 -13.78 -10.16 1.61
C LYS A 141 -14.35 -11.43 2.23
N GLU A 142 -14.84 -12.34 1.40
CA GLU A 142 -15.51 -13.56 1.84
C GLU A 142 -14.56 -14.77 1.95
N GLY A 143 -13.27 -14.59 1.66
CA GLY A 143 -12.27 -15.67 1.70
C GLY A 143 -12.50 -16.76 0.65
N ARG A 144 -13.05 -16.41 -0.51
CA ARG A 144 -13.43 -17.34 -1.60
C ARG A 144 -12.52 -17.27 -2.82
N VAL A 145 -11.35 -16.66 -2.69
CA VAL A 145 -10.47 -16.40 -3.86
C VAL A 145 -10.21 -17.67 -4.65
N ASP A 146 -9.78 -18.75 -3.99
CA ASP A 146 -9.43 -20.02 -4.64
C ASP A 146 -10.64 -20.77 -5.23
N SER A 147 -11.84 -20.45 -4.77
CA SER A 147 -13.09 -21.08 -5.21
C SER A 147 -13.90 -20.21 -6.17
N ASP A 148 -13.44 -18.99 -6.50
CA ASP A 148 -14.16 -18.12 -7.42
C ASP A 148 -14.02 -18.64 -8.85
N PRO A 149 -15.12 -19.03 -9.52
CA PRO A 149 -15.08 -19.53 -10.90
C PRO A 149 -14.65 -18.48 -11.92
N ARG A 150 -14.52 -17.22 -11.51
CA ARG A 150 -14.03 -16.11 -12.34
C ARG A 150 -12.50 -15.93 -12.24
N HIS A 151 -11.86 -16.69 -11.33
CA HIS A 151 -10.41 -16.63 -11.17
C HIS A 151 -9.72 -17.16 -12.42
N GLY A 152 -8.86 -16.32 -13.03
CA GLY A 152 -8.13 -16.65 -14.25
C GLY A 152 -6.71 -17.11 -13.97
N SER A 153 -5.91 -17.23 -15.02
CA SER A 153 -4.48 -17.53 -14.87
C SER A 153 -3.66 -16.24 -14.76
N VAL A 154 -2.70 -16.24 -13.85
CA VAL A 154 -1.72 -15.14 -13.69
C VAL A 154 -0.42 -15.54 -14.36
N THR A 155 0.13 -14.64 -15.17
CA THR A 155 1.45 -14.80 -15.76
C THR A 155 2.33 -13.65 -15.28
N THR A 156 3.57 -13.97 -14.91
CA THR A 156 4.54 -12.98 -14.45
C THR A 156 5.61 -12.78 -15.51
N ARG A 157 5.87 -11.52 -15.86
CA ARG A 157 6.96 -11.14 -16.76
C ARG A 157 7.88 -10.18 -16.01
N VAL A 158 9.18 -10.42 -16.08
CA VAL A 158 10.20 -9.51 -15.59
C VAL A 158 10.73 -8.72 -16.77
N GLU A 159 10.64 -7.41 -16.69
CA GLU A 159 11.19 -6.49 -17.69
C GLU A 159 12.33 -5.70 -17.03
N GLU A 160 13.53 -5.82 -17.59
CA GLU A 160 14.67 -5.03 -17.16
C GLU A 160 14.76 -3.79 -18.05
N HIS A 161 14.49 -2.63 -17.48
CA HIS A 161 14.80 -1.36 -18.14
C HIS A 161 16.23 -0.97 -17.78
N LEU A 162 17.13 -1.15 -18.72
CA LEU A 162 18.50 -0.63 -18.62
C LEU A 162 18.46 0.85 -18.99
N SER A 163 18.42 1.74 -18.02
CA SER A 163 18.83 3.12 -18.25
C SER A 163 20.36 3.21 -18.12
N ASP A 164 20.97 4.16 -18.85
CA ASP A 164 22.42 4.31 -18.96
C ASP A 164 23.14 4.33 -17.59
N GLY A 165 23.53 3.14 -17.10
CA GLY A 165 24.46 2.96 -16.00
C GLY A 165 23.93 2.41 -14.68
N GLU A 166 22.63 2.47 -14.37
CA GLU A 166 22.04 1.84 -13.19
C GLU A 166 20.81 1.05 -13.64
N GLY A 167 20.83 -0.26 -13.45
CA GLY A 167 19.72 -1.13 -13.83
C GLY A 167 18.47 -0.81 -12.99
N GLU A 168 17.41 -0.36 -13.63
CA GLU A 168 16.10 -0.25 -13.03
C GLU A 168 15.37 -1.58 -13.24
N GLY A 169 15.02 -2.27 -12.15
CA GLY A 169 14.23 -3.48 -12.21
C GLY A 169 12.74 -3.15 -12.22
N SER A 170 12.00 -3.68 -13.18
CA SER A 170 10.54 -3.65 -13.16
C SER A 170 9.95 -5.06 -13.23
N LEU A 171 8.83 -5.27 -12.57
CA LEU A 171 8.08 -6.51 -12.55
C LEU A 171 6.67 -6.23 -13.06
N ALA A 172 6.26 -6.89 -14.13
CA ALA A 172 4.90 -6.82 -14.64
C ALA A 172 4.17 -8.14 -14.41
N LEU A 173 3.01 -8.07 -13.75
CA LEU A 173 2.09 -9.18 -13.53
C LEU A 173 0.84 -8.96 -14.37
N ASN A 174 0.55 -9.89 -15.28
CA ASN A 174 -0.61 -9.82 -16.16
C ASN A 174 -1.59 -10.94 -15.86
N TYR A 175 -2.85 -10.65 -16.08
CA TYR A 175 -3.96 -11.55 -15.80
C TYR A 175 -4.95 -11.57 -16.94
N THR A 176 -5.43 -12.77 -17.31
CA THR A 176 -6.44 -12.94 -18.35
C THR A 176 -7.62 -13.73 -17.81
N TYR A 177 -8.84 -13.18 -17.95
CA TYR A 177 -10.07 -13.88 -17.55
C TYR A 177 -10.41 -15.02 -18.50
N SER A 178 -10.88 -16.13 -17.95
CA SER A 178 -11.33 -17.31 -18.71
C SER A 178 -12.59 -17.07 -19.56
N ARG A 179 -13.30 -15.98 -19.38
CA ARG A 179 -14.57 -15.63 -20.09
C ARG A 179 -14.40 -14.50 -21.11
N GLY A 180 -13.22 -14.27 -21.62
CA GLY A 180 -12.95 -13.23 -22.63
C GLY A 180 -11.68 -12.46 -22.29
N PRO A 181 -11.13 -11.73 -23.25
CA PRO A 181 -9.92 -10.97 -23.04
C PRO A 181 -10.25 -9.73 -22.21
N VAL A 182 -10.05 -9.80 -20.92
CA VAL A 182 -9.95 -8.63 -20.06
C VAL A 182 -8.54 -8.65 -19.52
N ASP A 183 -7.68 -7.82 -20.11
CA ASP A 183 -6.31 -7.68 -19.67
C ASP A 183 -6.26 -6.80 -18.43
N ARG A 184 -5.94 -7.40 -17.31
CA ARG A 184 -5.61 -6.71 -16.07
C ARG A 184 -4.20 -7.09 -15.65
N GLY A 185 -3.49 -6.12 -15.12
CA GLY A 185 -2.13 -6.34 -14.64
C GLY A 185 -1.73 -5.35 -13.56
N VAL A 186 -0.51 -5.52 -13.09
CA VAL A 186 0.17 -4.57 -12.22
C VAL A 186 1.63 -4.48 -12.65
N GLU A 187 2.12 -3.26 -12.70
CA GLU A 187 3.54 -2.98 -12.89
C GLU A 187 4.15 -2.57 -11.55
N ILE A 188 5.27 -3.17 -11.20
CA ILE A 188 6.02 -2.83 -9.99
C ILE A 188 7.41 -2.36 -10.43
N HIS A 189 7.67 -1.09 -10.21
CA HIS A 189 8.93 -0.44 -10.52
C HIS A 189 9.75 -0.23 -9.27
N ALA A 190 10.97 -0.77 -9.24
CA ALA A 190 11.85 -0.78 -8.08
C ALA A 190 13.29 -0.41 -8.47
N PRO A 191 13.59 0.90 -8.65
CA PRO A 191 14.92 1.37 -9.03
C PRO A 191 15.98 0.92 -8.03
N GLY A 192 17.13 0.49 -8.55
CA GLY A 192 18.26 0.06 -7.73
C GLY A 192 18.16 -1.37 -7.18
N ALA A 193 17.13 -2.14 -7.52
CA ALA A 193 17.06 -3.56 -7.20
C ALA A 193 18.19 -4.32 -7.91
N LYS A 194 18.99 -5.06 -7.14
CA LYS A 194 20.10 -5.89 -7.68
C LYS A 194 19.62 -7.12 -8.41
N ARG A 195 18.47 -7.64 -7.98
CA ARG A 195 17.84 -8.81 -8.59
C ARG A 195 16.33 -8.63 -8.56
N VAL A 196 15.74 -8.88 -9.71
CA VAL A 196 14.29 -8.91 -9.90
C VAL A 196 13.94 -10.29 -10.45
N THR A 197 13.08 -11.01 -9.75
CA THR A 197 12.55 -12.30 -10.18
C THR A 197 11.05 -12.34 -9.93
N PRO A 198 10.29 -13.25 -10.55
CA PRO A 198 8.88 -13.41 -10.21
C PRO A 198 8.69 -13.56 -8.69
N GLY A 199 7.94 -12.64 -8.10
CA GLY A 199 7.62 -12.64 -6.67
C GLY A 199 8.68 -12.02 -5.74
N LEU A 200 9.84 -11.56 -6.25
CA LEU A 200 10.91 -11.09 -5.37
C LEU A 200 11.76 -9.97 -6.00
N LEU A 201 11.92 -8.88 -5.25
CA LEU A 201 12.87 -7.81 -5.52
C LEU A 201 13.92 -7.81 -4.41
N THR A 202 15.21 -7.85 -4.76
CA THR A 202 16.31 -7.88 -3.79
C THR A 202 17.23 -6.67 -3.95
N PHE A 203 17.51 -6.00 -2.85
CA PHE A 203 18.49 -4.93 -2.72
C PHE A 203 19.61 -5.40 -1.79
N GLU A 204 20.85 -5.25 -2.22
CA GLU A 204 22.04 -5.48 -1.40
C GLU A 204 22.56 -4.11 -0.98
N VAL A 205 22.56 -3.83 0.32
CA VAL A 205 22.78 -2.49 0.82
C VAL A 205 23.86 -2.42 1.89
N VAL A 206 24.55 -1.29 1.91
CA VAL A 206 25.45 -0.91 2.99
C VAL A 206 24.86 0.34 3.63
N VAL A 207 24.38 0.23 4.87
CA VAL A 207 23.88 1.37 5.63
C VAL A 207 25.05 1.94 6.44
N PRO A 208 25.50 3.18 6.16
CA PRO A 208 26.65 3.77 6.85
C PRO A 208 26.41 3.88 8.35
N ALA A 209 27.50 3.96 9.11
CA ALA A 209 27.44 4.27 10.53
C ALA A 209 26.72 5.61 10.73
N ARG A 210 25.73 5.65 11.63
CA ARG A 210 24.87 6.82 11.89
C ARG A 210 24.26 7.46 10.65
N GLY A 211 24.12 6.65 9.59
CA GLY A 211 23.58 7.06 8.30
C GLY A 211 22.31 6.32 7.92
N GLU A 212 21.89 6.54 6.69
CA GLU A 212 20.69 5.92 6.14
C GLU A 212 20.90 5.45 4.70
N TRP A 213 20.04 4.54 4.29
CA TRP A 213 19.85 4.11 2.90
C TRP A 213 18.35 4.11 2.62
N SER A 214 17.96 4.44 1.41
CA SER A 214 16.56 4.41 1.00
C SER A 214 16.37 3.86 -0.40
N THR A 215 15.19 3.32 -0.64
CA THR A 215 14.67 2.98 -1.96
C THR A 215 13.20 3.33 -2.04
N CYS A 216 12.69 3.43 -3.25
CA CYS A 216 11.30 3.76 -3.51
C CYS A 216 10.72 2.78 -4.53
N VAL A 217 9.58 2.19 -4.22
CA VAL A 217 8.86 1.24 -5.07
C VAL A 217 7.55 1.86 -5.52
N GLU A 218 7.29 1.86 -6.83
CA GLU A 218 6.01 2.29 -7.42
C GLU A 218 5.23 1.06 -7.89
N ILE A 219 3.93 1.06 -7.63
CA ILE A 219 3.01 0.01 -8.04
C ILE A 219 1.85 0.66 -8.79
N GLY A 220 1.75 0.37 -10.09
CA GLY A 220 0.74 0.91 -11.00
C GLY A 220 -0.16 -0.17 -11.58
N PRO A 221 -1.50 -0.02 -11.57
CA PRO A 221 -2.40 -0.96 -12.22
C PRO A 221 -2.30 -0.87 -13.75
N ILE A 222 -2.51 -2.01 -14.41
CA ILE A 222 -2.64 -2.11 -15.86
C ILE A 222 -4.07 -2.55 -16.16
N ILE A 223 -4.76 -1.83 -17.05
CA ILE A 223 -6.09 -2.20 -17.56
C ILE A 223 -6.07 -2.04 -19.07
N ASP A 224 -6.46 -3.11 -19.79
CA ASP A 224 -6.52 -3.15 -21.25
C ASP A 224 -5.19 -2.68 -21.89
N GLY A 225 -4.07 -3.14 -21.34
CA GLY A 225 -2.73 -2.80 -21.80
C GLY A 225 -2.25 -1.38 -21.47
N ARG A 226 -3.07 -0.58 -20.78
CA ARG A 226 -2.69 0.77 -20.35
C ARG A 226 -2.23 0.75 -18.90
N VAL A 227 -0.99 1.20 -18.66
CA VAL A 227 -0.45 1.43 -17.33
C VAL A 227 -1.03 2.72 -16.74
N PHE A 228 -1.54 2.63 -15.52
CA PHE A 228 -1.96 3.78 -14.72
C PHE A 228 -0.88 4.08 -13.70
N ALA A 229 -0.09 5.10 -13.95
CA ALA A 229 0.96 5.51 -13.03
C ALA A 229 0.36 5.93 -11.68
N PRO A 230 1.00 5.59 -10.56
CA PRO A 230 0.59 6.09 -9.25
C PRO A 230 0.55 7.61 -9.23
N LYS A 231 -0.39 8.20 -8.49
CA LYS A 231 -0.45 9.67 -8.30
C LYS A 231 0.71 10.19 -7.45
N TYR A 232 1.29 9.32 -6.62
CA TYR A 232 2.50 9.60 -5.87
C TYR A 232 3.69 8.96 -6.59
N ARG A 233 4.64 9.78 -7.06
CA ARG A 233 5.81 9.34 -7.82
C ARG A 233 7.06 9.34 -6.95
N CYS A 234 7.95 8.37 -7.17
CA CYS A 234 9.27 8.37 -6.55
C CYS A 234 10.08 9.60 -6.99
N GLY A 235 10.75 10.24 -6.03
CA GLY A 235 11.51 11.46 -6.28
C GLY A 235 10.68 12.75 -6.38
N GLU A 236 9.34 12.67 -6.35
CA GLU A 236 8.48 13.84 -6.35
C GLU A 236 7.96 14.18 -4.94
N PRO A 237 7.81 15.47 -4.60
CA PRO A 237 7.23 15.88 -3.32
C PRO A 237 5.78 15.40 -3.19
N VAL A 238 5.47 14.73 -2.09
CA VAL A 238 4.13 14.15 -1.84
C VAL A 238 3.03 15.20 -1.73
N GLU A 239 3.37 16.41 -1.34
CA GLU A 239 2.44 17.55 -1.21
C GLU A 239 1.89 18.02 -2.55
N ARG A 240 2.60 17.75 -3.65
CA ARG A 240 2.20 18.10 -5.03
C ARG A 240 1.36 17.04 -5.71
N ALA A 241 1.21 15.88 -5.09
CA ALA A 241 0.36 14.84 -5.64
C ALA A 241 -1.12 15.26 -5.56
N THR A 242 -1.89 14.91 -6.59
CA THR A 242 -3.31 15.28 -6.67
C THR A 242 -4.13 14.94 -5.42
N PRO A 243 -3.97 13.77 -4.75
CA PRO A 243 -4.72 13.51 -3.52
C PRO A 243 -4.38 14.48 -2.39
N SER A 244 -3.09 14.83 -2.23
CA SER A 244 -2.65 15.79 -1.21
C SER A 244 -3.20 17.20 -1.47
N GLU A 245 -3.15 17.67 -2.72
CA GLU A 245 -3.73 18.96 -3.11
C GLU A 245 -5.24 19.00 -2.89
N ARG A 246 -5.96 17.94 -3.28
CA ARG A 246 -7.42 17.82 -3.06
C ARG A 246 -7.79 17.77 -1.58
N LEU A 247 -7.00 17.11 -0.75
CA LEU A 247 -7.24 17.09 0.70
C LEU A 247 -6.96 18.46 1.32
N ALA A 248 -5.90 19.13 0.89
CA ALA A 248 -5.60 20.48 1.36
C ALA A 248 -6.71 21.48 0.98
N GLU A 249 -7.27 21.37 -0.23
CA GLU A 249 -8.42 22.18 -0.65
C GLU A 249 -9.68 21.84 0.15
N TRP A 250 -9.95 20.54 0.37
CA TRP A 250 -11.06 20.07 1.18
C TRP A 250 -11.00 20.62 2.61
N ARG A 251 -9.83 20.59 3.25
CA ARG A 251 -9.60 21.15 4.60
C ARG A 251 -9.94 22.64 4.67
N ARG A 252 -9.76 23.40 3.57
CA ARG A 252 -10.15 24.81 3.50
C ARG A 252 -11.64 25.05 3.32
N GLN A 253 -12.36 24.09 2.75
CA GLN A 253 -13.80 24.21 2.42
C GLN A 253 -14.71 23.63 3.52
N VAL A 254 -14.20 22.69 4.32
CA VAL A 254 -14.96 22.05 5.40
C VAL A 254 -15.26 23.07 6.49
N PRO A 255 -16.51 23.12 7.03
CA PRO A 255 -16.85 23.98 8.14
C PRO A 255 -15.97 23.72 9.36
N LEU A 256 -15.42 24.79 9.93
CA LEU A 256 -14.68 24.71 11.19
C LEU A 256 -15.63 24.44 12.33
N VAL A 257 -15.36 23.38 13.09
CA VAL A 257 -16.10 23.07 14.33
C VAL A 257 -15.25 23.50 15.51
N GLU A 258 -15.73 24.48 16.25
CA GLU A 258 -15.11 24.93 17.49
C GLU A 258 -15.79 24.26 18.69
N THR A 259 -14.98 23.67 19.56
CA THR A 259 -15.41 23.02 20.80
C THR A 259 -14.28 23.09 21.81
N ASP A 260 -14.65 23.20 23.09
CA ASP A 260 -13.74 23.13 24.23
C ASP A 260 -13.32 21.68 24.57
N HIS A 261 -13.94 20.68 23.94
CA HIS A 261 -13.62 19.27 24.14
C HIS A 261 -12.56 18.78 23.14
N PRO A 262 -11.28 18.60 23.53
CA PRO A 262 -10.19 18.30 22.61
C PRO A 262 -10.41 17.03 21.79
N LEU A 263 -10.91 15.95 22.42
CA LEU A 263 -11.18 14.69 21.74
C LEU A 263 -12.28 14.83 20.67
N LEU A 264 -13.35 15.57 20.97
CA LEU A 264 -14.43 15.81 20.00
C LEU A 264 -13.89 16.59 18.79
N LYS A 265 -13.05 17.60 19.02
CA LYS A 265 -12.40 18.35 17.97
C LYS A 265 -11.58 17.44 17.04
N GLN A 266 -10.77 16.53 17.62
CA GLN A 266 -9.98 15.57 16.85
C GLN A 266 -10.85 14.61 16.05
N VAL A 267 -11.90 14.04 16.67
CA VAL A 267 -12.82 13.09 16.01
C VAL A 267 -13.51 13.77 14.83
N VAL A 268 -14.04 14.97 15.01
CA VAL A 268 -14.73 15.70 13.93
C VAL A 268 -13.78 16.04 12.80
N ALA A 269 -12.57 16.53 13.11
CA ALA A 269 -11.56 16.84 12.11
C ALA A 269 -11.17 15.58 11.30
N ARG A 270 -10.90 14.45 11.98
CA ARG A 270 -10.58 13.19 11.31
C ARG A 270 -11.74 12.67 10.47
N SER A 271 -12.97 12.70 10.97
CA SER A 271 -14.15 12.29 10.20
C SER A 271 -14.35 13.14 8.95
N ALA A 272 -14.07 14.43 9.02
CA ALA A 272 -14.13 15.31 7.87
C ALA A 272 -13.07 14.94 6.80
N GLU A 273 -11.85 14.60 7.23
CA GLU A 273 -10.78 14.15 6.33
C GLU A 273 -11.12 12.80 5.68
N ASP A 274 -11.64 11.85 6.46
CA ASP A 274 -12.06 10.54 5.98
C ASP A 274 -13.19 10.66 4.94
N LEU A 275 -14.16 11.55 5.14
CA LEU A 275 -15.18 11.87 4.15
C LEU A 275 -14.56 12.50 2.89
N GLY A 276 -13.55 13.33 3.05
CA GLY A 276 -12.79 13.90 1.94
C GLY A 276 -12.13 12.83 1.06
N ALA A 277 -11.57 11.79 1.67
CA ALA A 277 -10.91 10.67 0.99
C ALA A 277 -11.90 9.70 0.32
N LEU A 278 -13.14 9.62 0.81
CA LEU A 278 -14.20 8.80 0.21
C LEU A 278 -14.80 9.41 -1.05
N ARG A 279 -14.40 10.61 -1.46
CA ARG A 279 -14.92 11.25 -2.67
C ARG A 279 -14.41 10.54 -3.92
N ILE A 280 -15.33 10.21 -4.81
CA ILE A 280 -15.08 9.71 -6.17
C ILE A 280 -15.33 10.86 -7.12
N PHE A 281 -14.34 11.23 -7.90
CA PHE A 281 -14.42 12.35 -8.84
C PHE A 281 -14.84 11.86 -10.23
N ASP A 282 -15.67 12.66 -10.90
CA ASP A 282 -16.03 12.42 -12.28
C ASP A 282 -14.81 12.67 -13.19
N PRO A 283 -14.37 11.72 -14.02
CA PRO A 283 -13.21 11.91 -14.89
C PRO A 283 -13.44 12.98 -15.96
N ASP A 284 -14.69 13.21 -16.38
CA ASP A 284 -15.05 14.20 -17.40
C ASP A 284 -15.33 15.58 -16.78
N PHE A 285 -15.69 15.61 -15.48
CA PHE A 285 -16.00 16.83 -14.73
C PHE A 285 -15.30 16.79 -13.35
N PRO A 286 -13.96 17.02 -13.29
CA PRO A 286 -13.16 16.84 -12.07
C PRO A 286 -13.59 17.69 -10.87
N GLU A 287 -14.41 18.72 -11.09
CA GLU A 287 -15.00 19.55 -10.03
C GLU A 287 -16.19 18.87 -9.34
N ARG A 288 -16.72 17.78 -9.92
CA ARG A 288 -17.83 17.03 -9.37
C ARG A 288 -17.33 15.81 -8.63
N ALA A 289 -17.85 15.61 -7.44
CA ALA A 289 -17.55 14.44 -6.64
C ALA A 289 -18.81 13.91 -5.95
N VAL A 290 -18.84 12.61 -5.77
CA VAL A 290 -19.80 11.90 -4.92
C VAL A 290 -19.05 11.19 -3.81
N VAL A 291 -19.68 10.98 -2.67
CA VAL A 291 -19.07 10.25 -1.57
C VAL A 291 -19.38 8.76 -1.73
N ALA A 292 -18.37 7.91 -1.68
CA ALA A 292 -18.57 6.46 -1.69
C ALA A 292 -19.31 5.99 -0.43
N ALA A 293 -20.04 4.90 -0.54
CA ALA A 293 -20.81 4.35 0.60
C ALA A 293 -19.94 3.91 1.79
N GLY A 294 -18.68 3.56 1.57
CA GLY A 294 -17.74 3.28 2.67
C GLY A 294 -16.52 2.46 2.25
N ALA A 295 -15.38 2.77 2.85
CA ALA A 295 -14.15 2.00 2.70
C ALA A 295 -14.11 0.84 3.71
N PRO A 296 -13.45 -0.25 3.38
CA PRO A 296 -12.81 -0.56 2.09
C PRO A 296 -13.76 -1.25 1.09
N TRP A 297 -14.88 -1.84 1.54
CA TRP A 297 -15.66 -2.80 0.76
C TRP A 297 -16.76 -2.19 -0.11
N PHE A 298 -17.01 -0.89 0.03
CA PHE A 298 -18.09 -0.19 -0.64
C PHE A 298 -17.62 1.13 -1.25
N MET A 299 -16.44 1.09 -1.92
CA MET A 299 -15.89 2.24 -2.66
C MET A 299 -16.66 2.46 -3.97
N THR A 300 -17.97 2.60 -3.86
CA THR A 300 -18.90 2.76 -4.96
C THR A 300 -20.09 3.63 -4.53
N VAL A 301 -20.91 3.99 -5.48
CA VAL A 301 -22.13 4.80 -5.29
C VAL A 301 -23.35 3.88 -5.37
N PHE A 302 -24.21 3.93 -4.37
CA PHE A 302 -25.53 3.30 -4.42
C PHE A 302 -26.60 4.36 -4.72
N GLY A 303 -27.75 3.95 -5.26
CA GLY A 303 -28.79 4.87 -5.72
C GLY A 303 -29.48 5.71 -4.64
N ARG A 304 -28.97 5.68 -3.40
CA ARG A 304 -29.49 6.48 -2.26
C ARG A 304 -28.40 7.32 -1.58
N ASP A 305 -27.19 7.27 -2.09
CA ASP A 305 -26.04 8.02 -1.54
C ASP A 305 -25.96 9.39 -2.18
#